data_9ced6ad79db73b3697c13a6177f8c3a3
#
_entry.id   9ced6ad79db73b3697c13a6177f8c3a3
#
_cell.length_a   1.000
_cell.length_b   1.000
_cell.length_c   1.000
_cell.angle_alpha   90.00
_cell.angle_beta   90.00
_cell.angle_gamma   90.00
#
_symmetry.space_group_name_H-M   'P 1'
#
loop_
_entity.id
_entity.type
_entity.pdbx_description
1 polymer ?
#
loop_
_entity_poly.entity_id
_entity_poly.type
_entity_poly.pdbx_seq_one_letter_code
_entity_poly.pdbx_strand_id
1 'polypeptide(L)'
;MRLLLIGPPGAGKGTQAGILSRILGVPHISTGDLFRDHVGRRTPLGREAARFLDAGELVPDRVTTDMVRHRLGEPDAERGFLLDGFPRTVPQARALSSVLAAGGTTLDAVVELTAPEDVLVDRLLARGRPDDTEDVVRHRQRIHHRQTVPVLGHYAGTVRSVEAVGTVEVVTARILTALGLPESVSTR
;
A
#
# COMPACT_ATOMS: atom_id res chain seq x y z
N MET A 1 -15.69 3.20 -2.47
CA MET A 1 -14.70 2.51 -3.34
C MET A 1 -13.67 1.80 -2.47
N ARG A 2 -13.33 0.55 -2.79
CA ARG A 2 -12.36 -0.31 -2.08
C ARG A 2 -11.16 -0.55 -2.98
N LEU A 3 -10.03 0.10 -2.69
CA LEU A 3 -8.84 0.09 -3.53
C LEU A 3 -7.63 -0.51 -2.82
N LEU A 4 -6.79 -1.18 -3.59
CA LEU A 4 -5.43 -1.50 -3.20
C LEU A 4 -4.44 -0.65 -4.01
N LEU A 5 -3.39 -0.15 -3.34
CA LEU A 5 -2.20 0.38 -3.98
C LEU A 5 -1.05 -0.61 -3.78
N ILE A 6 -0.62 -1.20 -4.87
CA ILE A 6 0.54 -2.11 -4.93
C ILE A 6 1.66 -1.42 -5.71
N GLY A 7 2.89 -1.74 -5.40
CA GLY A 7 4.06 -1.22 -6.11
C GLY A 7 5.29 -1.27 -5.23
N PRO A 8 6.48 -1.15 -5.83
CA PRO A 8 7.74 -1.23 -5.13
C PRO A 8 7.91 -0.09 -4.11
N PRO A 9 8.80 -0.27 -3.12
CA PRO A 9 9.26 0.85 -2.30
C PRO A 9 9.75 1.99 -3.19
N GLY A 10 9.42 3.24 -2.85
CA GLY A 10 9.78 4.42 -3.67
C GLY A 10 8.79 4.79 -4.79
N ALA A 11 7.80 3.94 -5.11
CA ALA A 11 6.83 4.21 -6.18
C ALA A 11 5.83 5.37 -5.88
N GLY A 12 5.86 5.96 -4.69
CA GLY A 12 4.97 7.08 -4.35
C GLY A 12 3.59 6.66 -3.82
N LYS A 13 3.38 5.39 -3.44
CA LYS A 13 2.09 4.88 -2.94
C LYS A 13 1.48 5.76 -1.86
N GLY A 14 2.21 6.07 -0.79
CA GLY A 14 1.68 6.87 0.32
C GLY A 14 1.27 8.30 -0.09
N THR A 15 2.02 8.93 -1.01
CA THR A 15 1.69 10.24 -1.57
C THR A 15 0.37 10.17 -2.36
N GLN A 16 0.27 9.20 -3.25
CA GLN A 16 -0.93 9.01 -4.07
C GLN A 16 -2.12 8.57 -3.21
N ALA A 17 -1.89 7.69 -2.23
CA ALA A 17 -2.94 7.26 -1.31
C ALA A 17 -3.57 8.42 -0.53
N GLY A 18 -2.74 9.34 -0.03
CA GLY A 18 -3.25 10.52 0.68
C GLY A 18 -4.08 11.47 -0.21
N ILE A 19 -3.73 11.58 -1.50
CA ILE A 19 -4.50 12.37 -2.47
C ILE A 19 -5.81 11.66 -2.83
N LEU A 20 -5.72 10.40 -3.22
CA LEU A 20 -6.88 9.59 -3.62
C LEU A 20 -7.89 9.41 -2.49
N SER A 21 -7.42 9.24 -1.25
CA SER A 21 -8.28 9.16 -0.06
C SER A 21 -9.18 10.39 0.06
N ARG A 22 -8.62 11.59 -0.14
CA ARG A 22 -9.42 12.84 -0.12
C ARG A 22 -10.39 12.93 -1.30
N ILE A 23 -9.92 12.58 -2.50
CA ILE A 23 -10.76 12.60 -3.72
C ILE A 23 -11.94 11.64 -3.60
N LEU A 24 -11.69 10.46 -3.08
CA LEU A 24 -12.69 9.38 -3.01
C LEU A 24 -13.54 9.42 -1.73
N GLY A 25 -13.16 10.23 -0.75
CA GLY A 25 -13.86 10.30 0.53
C GLY A 25 -13.79 8.98 1.33
N VAL A 26 -12.67 8.25 1.24
CA VAL A 26 -12.45 6.98 1.96
C VAL A 26 -11.16 7.03 2.78
N PRO A 27 -11.07 6.28 3.90
CA PRO A 27 -9.86 6.28 4.70
C PRO A 27 -8.66 5.68 3.93
N HIS A 28 -7.49 6.30 4.09
CA HIS A 28 -6.20 5.73 3.73
C HIS A 28 -5.71 4.86 4.89
N ILE A 29 -5.53 3.58 4.63
CA ILE A 29 -5.06 2.58 5.59
C ILE A 29 -3.68 2.10 5.13
N SER A 30 -2.63 2.62 5.78
CA SER A 30 -1.24 2.25 5.51
C SER A 30 -0.71 1.32 6.60
N THR A 31 -0.39 0.08 6.25
CA THR A 31 0.19 -0.86 7.22
C THR A 31 1.56 -0.40 7.71
N GLY A 32 2.33 0.27 6.85
CA GLY A 32 3.61 0.85 7.25
C GLY A 32 3.45 1.95 8.30
N ASP A 33 2.44 2.79 8.18
CA ASP A 33 2.18 3.86 9.16
C ASP A 33 1.59 3.30 10.45
N LEU A 34 0.68 2.32 10.37
CA LEU A 34 0.15 1.62 11.54
C LEU A 34 1.29 0.98 12.36
N PHE A 35 2.22 0.27 11.72
CA PHE A 35 3.36 -0.31 12.45
C PHE A 35 4.29 0.76 13.02
N ARG A 36 4.58 1.83 12.28
CA ARG A 36 5.41 2.95 12.79
C ARG A 36 4.77 3.65 13.99
N ASP A 37 3.46 3.85 13.99
CA ASP A 37 2.73 4.38 15.17
C ASP A 37 2.91 3.45 16.38
N HIS A 38 2.71 2.14 16.19
CA HIS A 38 2.92 1.16 17.25
C HIS A 38 4.37 1.16 17.78
N VAL A 39 5.36 1.30 16.89
CA VAL A 39 6.78 1.42 17.28
C VAL A 39 7.02 2.70 18.06
N GLY A 40 6.54 3.84 17.58
CA GLY A 40 6.68 5.14 18.27
C GLY A 40 6.06 5.14 19.67
N ARG A 41 4.89 4.49 19.82
CA ARG A 41 4.19 4.32 21.10
C ARG A 41 4.74 3.18 21.96
N ARG A 42 5.76 2.46 21.49
CA ARG A 42 6.39 1.31 22.18
C ARG A 42 5.39 0.24 22.66
N THR A 43 4.34 -0.01 21.91
CA THR A 43 3.39 -1.09 22.23
C THR A 43 4.06 -2.46 22.12
N PRO A 44 3.48 -3.55 22.70
CA PRO A 44 3.99 -4.91 22.46
C PRO A 44 4.14 -5.23 20.99
N LEU A 45 3.13 -4.92 20.16
CA LEU A 45 3.17 -5.08 18.70
C LEU A 45 4.28 -4.25 18.06
N GLY A 46 4.47 -2.98 18.50
CA GLY A 46 5.52 -2.11 17.99
C GLY A 46 6.93 -2.66 18.28
N ARG A 47 7.17 -3.20 19.46
CA ARG A 47 8.46 -3.83 19.80
C ARG A 47 8.73 -5.08 18.96
N GLU A 48 7.71 -5.88 18.68
CA GLU A 48 7.82 -7.03 17.79
C GLU A 48 8.09 -6.61 16.35
N ALA A 49 7.36 -5.61 15.84
CA ALA A 49 7.46 -5.14 14.46
C ALA A 49 8.78 -4.42 14.16
N ALA A 50 9.36 -3.70 15.14
CA ALA A 50 10.55 -2.88 14.94
C ALA A 50 11.70 -3.64 14.26
N ARG A 51 12.02 -4.84 14.72
CA ARG A 51 13.10 -5.67 14.16
C ARG A 51 12.92 -5.99 12.67
N PHE A 52 11.67 -6.18 12.22
CA PHE A 52 11.37 -6.45 10.81
C PHE A 52 11.48 -5.17 9.98
N LEU A 53 10.98 -4.04 10.51
CA LEU A 53 11.05 -2.75 9.82
C LEU A 53 12.50 -2.30 9.64
N ASP A 54 13.32 -2.41 10.69
CA ASP A 54 14.73 -2.02 10.66
C ASP A 54 15.54 -2.89 9.69
N ALA A 55 15.23 -4.20 9.61
CA ALA A 55 15.83 -5.12 8.64
C ALA A 55 15.28 -4.98 7.22
N GLY A 56 14.22 -4.19 7.01
CA GLY A 56 13.51 -4.11 5.73
C GLY A 56 12.69 -5.34 5.38
N GLU A 57 12.45 -6.21 6.35
CA GLU A 57 11.67 -7.45 6.22
C GLU A 57 10.16 -7.19 6.37
N LEU A 58 9.35 -8.16 5.95
CA LEU A 58 7.92 -8.12 6.22
C LEU A 58 7.60 -8.61 7.64
N VAL A 59 6.72 -7.89 8.33
CA VAL A 59 6.13 -8.38 9.58
C VAL A 59 5.30 -9.63 9.26
N PRO A 60 5.31 -10.68 10.12
CA PRO A 60 4.61 -11.93 9.84
C PRO A 60 3.15 -11.74 9.40
N ASP A 61 2.74 -12.55 8.41
CA ASP A 61 1.43 -12.43 7.74
C ASP A 61 0.26 -12.42 8.72
N ARG A 62 0.30 -13.28 9.76
CA ARG A 62 -0.76 -13.35 10.77
C ARG A 62 -0.94 -12.02 11.49
N VAL A 63 0.17 -11.42 11.94
CA VAL A 63 0.17 -10.16 12.70
C VAL A 63 -0.38 -9.03 11.83
N THR A 64 0.13 -8.93 10.58
CA THR A 64 -0.30 -7.89 9.63
C THR A 64 -1.77 -8.07 9.25
N THR A 65 -2.21 -9.30 9.00
CA THR A 65 -3.61 -9.60 8.63
C THR A 65 -4.57 -9.28 9.77
N ASP A 66 -4.24 -9.64 11.02
CA ASP A 66 -5.09 -9.35 12.18
C ASP A 66 -5.21 -7.84 12.42
N MET A 67 -4.11 -7.09 12.27
CA MET A 67 -4.12 -5.63 12.36
C MET A 67 -5.02 -5.01 11.27
N VAL A 68 -4.90 -5.45 10.02
CA VAL A 68 -5.72 -4.93 8.92
C VAL A 68 -7.19 -5.31 9.11
N ARG A 69 -7.49 -6.55 9.52
CA ARG A 69 -8.86 -6.98 9.80
C ARG A 69 -9.53 -6.10 10.86
N HIS A 70 -8.81 -5.82 11.95
CA HIS A 70 -9.32 -4.93 13.00
C HIS A 70 -9.60 -3.53 12.44
N ARG A 71 -8.67 -2.95 11.68
CA ARG A 71 -8.81 -1.61 11.07
C ARG A 71 -9.95 -1.52 10.06
N LEU A 72 -10.17 -2.57 9.27
CA LEU A 72 -11.29 -2.65 8.31
C LEU A 72 -12.65 -2.80 8.99
N GLY A 73 -12.68 -3.22 10.26
CA GLY A 73 -13.90 -3.28 11.07
C GLY A 73 -14.32 -1.93 11.67
N GLU A 74 -13.53 -0.87 11.51
CA GLU A 74 -13.87 0.45 12.01
C GLU A 74 -14.94 1.12 11.12
N PRO A 75 -15.87 1.92 11.70
CA PRO A 75 -17.03 2.47 10.97
C PRO A 75 -16.67 3.30 9.74
N ASP A 76 -15.52 3.98 9.73
CA ASP A 76 -15.08 4.81 8.60
C ASP A 76 -14.72 4.00 7.36
N ALA A 77 -14.39 2.71 7.53
CA ALA A 77 -14.01 1.81 6.42
C ALA A 77 -15.22 1.10 5.77
N GLU A 78 -16.41 1.18 6.35
CA GLU A 78 -17.62 0.49 5.83
C GLU A 78 -17.94 0.89 4.39
N ARG A 79 -17.90 2.19 4.06
CA ARG A 79 -18.23 2.72 2.72
C ARG A 79 -17.14 2.51 1.69
N GLY A 80 -15.94 2.11 2.14
CA GLY A 80 -14.78 1.88 1.29
C GLY A 80 -13.50 2.25 2.00
N PHE A 81 -12.38 1.97 1.34
CA PHE A 81 -11.05 2.22 1.86
C PHE A 81 -10.01 2.23 0.74
N LEU A 82 -8.85 2.75 1.05
CA LEU A 82 -7.65 2.63 0.25
C LEU A 82 -6.55 1.98 1.10
N LEU A 83 -6.16 0.75 0.75
CA LEU A 83 -5.08 0.02 1.41
C LEU A 83 -3.74 0.29 0.73
N ASP A 84 -2.74 0.68 1.52
CA ASP A 84 -1.34 0.85 1.11
C ASP A 84 -0.44 -0.05 1.94
N GLY A 85 0.41 -0.82 1.27
CA GLY A 85 1.35 -1.72 1.89
C GLY A 85 0.77 -3.05 2.37
N PHE A 86 -0.46 -3.36 2.02
CA PHE A 86 -1.14 -4.63 2.23
C PHE A 86 -2.14 -4.89 1.08
N PRO A 87 -2.26 -6.13 0.58
CA PRO A 87 -1.42 -7.30 0.89
C PRO A 87 -0.03 -7.22 0.25
N ARG A 88 0.96 -7.85 0.87
CA ARG A 88 2.32 -8.00 0.31
C ARG A 88 2.70 -9.44 0.01
N THR A 89 1.86 -10.39 0.39
CA THR A 89 2.04 -11.81 0.12
C THR A 89 0.73 -12.43 -0.36
N VAL A 90 0.81 -13.56 -1.07
CA VAL A 90 -0.39 -14.27 -1.55
C VAL A 90 -1.27 -14.76 -0.38
N PRO A 91 -0.72 -15.27 0.75
CA PRO A 91 -1.53 -15.58 1.91
C PRO A 91 -2.32 -14.38 2.45
N GLN A 92 -1.69 -13.19 2.53
CA GLN A 92 -2.38 -11.96 2.92
C GLN A 92 -3.50 -11.59 1.93
N ALA A 93 -3.26 -11.74 0.62
CA ALA A 93 -4.27 -11.48 -0.41
C ALA A 93 -5.49 -12.38 -0.27
N ARG A 94 -5.27 -13.67 -0.03
CA ARG A 94 -6.35 -14.63 0.24
C ARG A 94 -7.13 -14.28 1.50
N ALA A 95 -6.44 -13.90 2.57
CA ALA A 95 -7.08 -13.49 3.82
C ALA A 95 -7.94 -12.23 3.62
N LEU A 96 -7.46 -11.23 2.88
CA LEU A 96 -8.23 -10.04 2.54
C LEU A 96 -9.48 -10.40 1.74
N SER A 97 -9.34 -11.22 0.70
CA SER A 97 -10.47 -11.67 -0.11
C SER A 97 -11.54 -12.38 0.74
N SER A 98 -11.12 -13.21 1.71
CA SER A 98 -12.04 -13.89 2.64
C SER A 98 -12.76 -12.90 3.57
N VAL A 99 -12.05 -11.90 4.10
CA VAL A 99 -12.65 -10.85 4.95
C VAL A 99 -13.71 -10.06 4.18
N LEU A 100 -13.40 -9.65 2.95
CA LEU A 100 -14.34 -8.89 2.11
C LEU A 100 -15.55 -9.73 1.71
N ALA A 101 -15.34 -11.00 1.32
CA ALA A 101 -16.43 -11.91 0.96
C ALA A 101 -17.38 -12.17 2.15
N ALA A 102 -16.85 -12.32 3.37
CA ALA A 102 -17.65 -12.45 4.58
C ALA A 102 -18.54 -11.22 4.84
N GLY A 103 -18.09 -10.03 4.42
CA GLY A 103 -18.86 -8.79 4.45
C GLY A 103 -19.73 -8.57 3.20
N GLY A 104 -19.85 -9.54 2.29
CA GLY A 104 -20.62 -9.41 1.05
C GLY A 104 -20.05 -8.38 0.07
N THR A 105 -18.74 -8.10 0.15
CA THR A 105 -18.09 -7.05 -0.65
C THR A 105 -16.86 -7.59 -1.39
N THR A 106 -16.38 -6.84 -2.37
CA THR A 106 -15.18 -7.13 -3.15
C THR A 106 -14.33 -5.88 -3.32
N LEU A 107 -13.12 -6.03 -3.86
CA LEU A 107 -12.33 -4.88 -4.31
C LEU A 107 -12.89 -4.33 -5.62
N ASP A 108 -12.87 -3.02 -5.75
CA ASP A 108 -13.24 -2.33 -6.98
C ASP A 108 -12.06 -2.30 -7.96
N ALA A 109 -10.84 -2.07 -7.47
CA ALA A 109 -9.63 -2.13 -8.30
C ALA A 109 -8.36 -2.32 -7.45
N VAL A 110 -7.33 -2.81 -8.12
CA VAL A 110 -5.95 -2.85 -7.64
C VAL A 110 -5.11 -1.97 -8.56
N VAL A 111 -4.58 -0.87 -8.04
CA VAL A 111 -3.67 0.00 -8.78
C VAL A 111 -2.24 -0.43 -8.50
N GLU A 112 -1.55 -0.86 -9.54
CA GLU A 112 -0.13 -1.14 -9.51
C GLU A 112 0.65 0.08 -9.96
N LEU A 113 1.50 0.63 -9.10
CA LEU A 113 2.44 1.69 -9.46
C LEU A 113 3.77 1.09 -9.89
N THR A 114 4.23 1.43 -11.10
CA THR A 114 5.50 0.95 -11.66
C THR A 114 6.47 2.11 -11.91
N ALA A 115 7.76 1.87 -11.67
CA ALA A 115 8.82 2.80 -12.04
C ALA A 115 10.15 2.04 -12.20
N PRO A 116 11.12 2.58 -12.95
CA PRO A 116 12.48 2.05 -13.04
C PRO A 116 13.16 1.97 -11.67
N GLU A 117 14.01 0.97 -11.45
CA GLU A 117 14.62 0.69 -10.15
C GLU A 117 15.53 1.84 -9.67
N ASP A 118 16.27 2.46 -10.57
CA ASP A 118 17.11 3.63 -10.29
C ASP A 118 16.29 4.79 -9.72
N VAL A 119 15.17 5.13 -10.37
CA VAL A 119 14.24 6.17 -9.89
C VAL A 119 13.69 5.84 -8.50
N LEU A 120 13.41 4.55 -8.23
CA LEU A 120 12.90 4.11 -6.93
C LEU A 120 13.93 4.25 -5.83
N VAL A 121 15.18 3.86 -6.11
CA VAL A 121 16.31 3.97 -5.16
C VAL A 121 16.57 5.43 -4.83
N ASP A 122 16.69 6.30 -5.84
CA ASP A 122 16.94 7.74 -5.65
C ASP A 122 15.85 8.40 -4.79
N ARG A 123 14.58 8.06 -5.04
CA ARG A 123 13.46 8.59 -4.25
C ARG A 123 13.48 8.13 -2.79
N LEU A 124 13.91 6.90 -2.53
CA LEU A 124 13.99 6.36 -1.16
C LEU A 124 15.12 7.01 -0.39
N LEU A 125 16.30 7.15 -1.01
CA LEU A 125 17.44 7.83 -0.38
C LEU A 125 17.12 9.30 -0.11
N ALA A 126 16.49 10.00 -1.06
CA ALA A 126 16.05 11.39 -0.89
C ALA A 126 14.99 11.57 0.22
N ARG A 127 14.16 10.53 0.50
CA ARG A 127 13.15 10.57 1.55
C ARG A 127 13.76 10.61 2.95
N GLY A 128 14.92 9.96 3.15
CA GLY A 128 15.73 10.07 4.35
C GLY A 128 15.12 9.49 5.62
N ARG A 129 14.34 8.43 5.56
CA ARG A 129 13.90 7.70 6.75
C ARG A 129 15.08 6.97 7.38
N PRO A 130 15.08 6.73 8.71
CA PRO A 130 16.19 6.01 9.37
C PRO A 130 16.50 4.63 8.75
N ASP A 131 15.48 3.99 8.18
CA ASP A 131 15.52 2.69 7.52
C ASP A 131 15.73 2.76 5.99
N ASP A 132 16.06 3.93 5.43
CA ASP A 132 16.33 4.13 3.99
C ASP A 132 17.86 4.12 3.69
N THR A 133 18.60 3.14 4.23
CA THR A 133 19.96 2.88 3.80
C THR A 133 19.96 2.10 2.49
N GLU A 134 21.04 2.23 1.68
CA GLU A 134 21.10 1.61 0.35
C GLU A 134 20.89 0.09 0.41
N ASP A 135 21.50 -0.59 1.36
CA ASP A 135 21.36 -2.04 1.53
C ASP A 135 19.94 -2.45 1.88
N VAL A 136 19.28 -1.74 2.80
CA VAL A 136 17.87 -1.97 3.19
C VAL A 136 16.93 -1.66 2.03
N VAL A 137 17.18 -0.58 1.29
CA VAL A 137 16.41 -0.21 0.10
C VAL A 137 16.47 -1.31 -0.96
N ARG A 138 17.68 -1.79 -1.32
CA ARG A 138 17.86 -2.86 -2.29
C ARG A 138 17.26 -4.19 -1.79
N HIS A 139 17.37 -4.46 -0.48
CA HIS A 139 16.75 -5.64 0.11
C HIS A 139 15.23 -5.60 0.00
N ARG A 140 14.58 -4.46 0.29
CA ARG A 140 13.13 -4.25 0.12
C ARG A 140 12.67 -4.43 -1.32
N GLN A 141 13.46 -3.99 -2.31
CA GLN A 141 13.15 -4.22 -3.73
C GLN A 141 13.13 -5.72 -4.05
N ARG A 142 14.13 -6.49 -3.56
CA ARG A 142 14.16 -7.95 -3.74
C ARG A 142 12.96 -8.65 -3.09
N ILE A 143 12.57 -8.23 -1.86
CA ILE A 143 11.38 -8.76 -1.18
C ILE A 143 10.13 -8.44 -1.99
N HIS A 144 9.97 -7.21 -2.47
CA HIS A 144 8.84 -6.82 -3.31
C HIS A 144 8.72 -7.73 -4.53
N HIS A 145 9.79 -7.96 -5.28
CA HIS A 145 9.77 -8.84 -6.44
C HIS A 145 9.39 -10.29 -6.10
N ARG A 146 9.94 -10.81 -5.01
CA ARG A 146 9.75 -12.24 -4.64
C ARG A 146 8.38 -12.50 -4.01
N GLN A 147 7.86 -11.57 -3.22
CA GLN A 147 6.68 -11.82 -2.38
C GLN A 147 5.46 -11.00 -2.80
N THR A 148 5.65 -9.74 -3.26
CA THR A 148 4.54 -8.84 -3.54
C THR A 148 4.09 -8.91 -5.00
N VAL A 149 5.00 -9.02 -5.96
CA VAL A 149 4.63 -9.18 -7.38
C VAL A 149 3.67 -10.36 -7.62
N PRO A 150 3.84 -11.54 -6.98
CA PRO A 150 2.88 -12.64 -7.12
C PRO A 150 1.44 -12.32 -6.68
N VAL A 151 1.25 -11.30 -5.83
CA VAL A 151 -0.09 -10.84 -5.40
C VAL A 151 -0.91 -10.32 -6.57
N LEU A 152 -0.26 -9.71 -7.57
CA LEU A 152 -0.93 -9.20 -8.77
C LEU A 152 -1.65 -10.33 -9.53
N GLY A 153 -1.06 -11.53 -9.57
CA GLY A 153 -1.69 -12.71 -10.15
C GLY A 153 -2.98 -13.13 -9.45
N HIS A 154 -3.06 -12.93 -8.12
CA HIS A 154 -4.29 -13.20 -7.37
C HIS A 154 -5.45 -12.24 -7.75
N TYR A 155 -5.12 -11.03 -8.19
CA TYR A 155 -6.06 -9.99 -8.57
C TYR A 155 -6.08 -9.67 -10.08
N ALA A 156 -5.57 -10.55 -10.93
CA ALA A 156 -5.32 -10.29 -12.37
C ALA A 156 -6.48 -9.59 -13.12
N GLY A 157 -7.73 -9.93 -12.78
CA GLY A 157 -8.91 -9.32 -13.42
C GLY A 157 -9.20 -7.86 -13.03
N THR A 158 -8.60 -7.38 -11.94
CA THR A 158 -8.90 -6.04 -11.36
C THR A 158 -7.67 -5.13 -11.32
N VAL A 159 -6.50 -5.62 -11.75
CA VAL A 159 -5.25 -4.84 -11.76
C VAL A 159 -5.29 -3.77 -12.84
N ARG A 160 -4.83 -2.58 -12.47
CA ARG A 160 -4.60 -1.42 -13.35
C ARG A 160 -3.17 -0.94 -13.13
N SER A 161 -2.28 -1.21 -14.07
CA SER A 161 -0.88 -0.79 -13.99
C SER A 161 -0.74 0.67 -14.44
N VAL A 162 -0.07 1.47 -13.63
CA VAL A 162 0.15 2.91 -13.84
C VAL A 162 1.61 3.24 -13.67
N GLU A 163 2.20 3.90 -14.66
CA GLU A 163 3.56 4.40 -14.57
C GLU A 163 3.64 5.56 -13.57
N ALA A 164 4.48 5.40 -12.54
CA ALA A 164 4.65 6.35 -11.44
C ALA A 164 5.87 7.28 -11.65
N VAL A 165 6.23 7.56 -12.90
CA VAL A 165 7.26 8.54 -13.27
C VAL A 165 6.59 9.84 -13.70
N GLY A 166 7.11 10.97 -13.19
CA GLY A 166 6.57 12.31 -13.41
C GLY A 166 6.25 13.05 -12.12
N THR A 167 5.55 14.17 -12.23
CA THR A 167 5.08 14.92 -11.05
C THR A 167 3.95 14.18 -10.34
N VAL A 168 3.67 14.58 -9.11
CA VAL A 168 2.59 13.97 -8.30
C VAL A 168 1.25 14.08 -9.02
N GLU A 169 0.97 15.25 -9.63
CA GLU A 169 -0.28 15.54 -10.34
C GLU A 169 -0.43 14.65 -11.59
N VAL A 170 0.63 14.46 -12.36
CA VAL A 170 0.64 13.62 -13.54
C VAL A 170 0.34 12.15 -13.16
N VAL A 171 0.95 11.65 -12.10
CA VAL A 171 0.70 10.29 -11.63
C VAL A 171 -0.73 10.17 -11.09
N THR A 172 -1.23 11.17 -10.35
CA THR A 172 -2.63 11.21 -9.88
C THR A 172 -3.61 11.15 -11.05
N ALA A 173 -3.41 11.96 -12.09
CA ALA A 173 -4.27 11.95 -13.29
C ALA A 173 -4.28 10.58 -13.98
N ARG A 174 -3.10 9.95 -14.14
CA ARG A 174 -3.01 8.58 -14.70
C ARG A 174 -3.79 7.56 -13.87
N ILE A 175 -3.72 7.66 -12.52
CA ILE A 175 -4.47 6.75 -11.65
C ILE A 175 -5.98 6.98 -11.81
N LEU A 176 -6.44 8.23 -11.80
CA LEU A 176 -7.86 8.54 -11.98
C LEU A 176 -8.38 8.03 -13.32
N THR A 177 -7.64 8.26 -14.40
CA THR A 177 -7.96 7.72 -15.74
C THR A 177 -8.05 6.19 -15.73
N ALA A 178 -7.08 5.50 -15.12
CA ALA A 178 -7.08 4.04 -15.02
C ALA A 178 -8.25 3.49 -14.19
N LEU A 179 -8.78 4.28 -13.27
CA LEU A 179 -9.97 3.96 -12.47
C LEU A 179 -11.28 4.37 -13.17
N GLY A 180 -11.24 4.99 -14.34
CA GLY A 180 -12.43 5.53 -15.03
C GLY A 180 -13.07 6.72 -14.33
N LEU A 181 -12.27 7.47 -13.55
CA LEU A 181 -12.71 8.64 -12.81
C LEU A 181 -12.30 9.93 -13.53
N PRO A 182 -13.06 11.03 -13.40
CA PRO A 182 -12.70 12.30 -14.01
C PRO A 182 -11.42 12.88 -13.40
N GLU A 183 -10.54 13.43 -14.24
CA GLU A 183 -9.27 14.05 -13.82
C GLU A 183 -9.47 15.32 -12.98
N SER A 184 -10.62 15.98 -13.13
CA SER A 184 -11.00 17.17 -12.39
C SER A 184 -11.95 16.85 -11.25
N VAL A 185 -11.42 16.38 -10.12
CA VAL A 185 -12.16 16.53 -8.86
C VAL A 185 -11.66 17.80 -8.23
N SER A 186 -12.36 18.93 -8.50
CA SER A 186 -12.14 20.19 -7.78
C SER A 186 -12.17 19.93 -6.29
N THR A 187 -11.06 20.19 -5.64
CA THR A 187 -11.00 20.30 -4.18
C THR A 187 -11.98 21.40 -3.76
N ARG A 188 -13.15 21.00 -3.25
CA ARG A 188 -14.03 21.90 -2.48
C ARG A 188 -13.61 21.89 -1.03
#